data_3194408c074e86bd0efaaf8734eece37
#
_entry.id   3194408c074e86bd0efaaf8734eece37
#
_cell.length_a   1.000
_cell.length_b   1.000
_cell.length_c   1.000
_cell.angle_alpha   90.00
_cell.angle_beta   90.00
_cell.angle_gamma   90.00
#
_symmetry.space_group_name_H-M   'P 1'
#
loop_
_entity.id
_entity.type
_entity.pdbx_description
1 polymer ?
#
loop_
_entity_poly.entity_id
_entity_poly.type
_entity_poly.pdbx_seq_one_letter_code
_entity_poly.pdbx_strand_id
1 'polypeptide(L)'
;LDFSKEALSADYQQEMKDWREQFIIRDAGFTQGTPQWISALQTGKEWKPMELPGYWEEKGLDGLDGIVWFQKEIDIPAEWAGKEVTLSLGMIDDEDITYYNGKEIARGSGFATLRKYTIPAGEVKPGKGIITVRVSDFGGEGGIHGKPETLYAEMGGQKISLAGIWNHHIGLTLDELPSAPMSPEGSSYLSVLYNGMVHPFTIFPVKGVIWYQGEANVGRARQYSLLFQSLIADWRKQWKQE
;
A
#
# COMPACT_ATOMS: atom_id res chain seq x y z
N LEU A 1 18.76 16.66 22.87
CA LEU A 1 17.68 16.01 22.12
C LEU A 1 16.37 16.46 22.72
N ASP A 2 15.45 16.96 21.91
CA ASP A 2 14.09 17.28 22.31
C ASP A 2 13.21 16.04 22.10
N PHE A 3 12.60 15.57 23.17
CA PHE A 3 11.68 14.43 23.17
C PHE A 3 10.24 14.87 23.40
N SER A 4 9.91 16.13 23.11
CA SER A 4 8.52 16.57 23.11
C SER A 4 7.71 15.81 22.06
N LYS A 5 6.41 15.69 22.29
CA LYS A 5 5.51 15.00 21.33
C LYS A 5 5.57 15.66 19.96
N GLU A 6 5.65 16.97 19.93
CA GLU A 6 5.74 17.77 18.72
C GLU A 6 7.04 17.50 17.94
N ALA A 7 8.18 17.44 18.62
CA ALA A 7 9.47 17.14 18.00
C ALA A 7 9.49 15.71 17.43
N LEU A 8 9.07 14.71 18.21
CA LEU A 8 9.01 13.32 17.77
C LEU A 8 8.06 13.13 16.56
N SER A 9 6.94 13.87 16.56
CA SER A 9 6.01 13.84 15.43
C SER A 9 6.61 14.48 14.17
N ALA A 10 7.34 15.58 14.31
CA ALA A 10 8.01 16.25 13.20
C ALA A 10 9.12 15.37 12.59
N ASP A 11 9.95 14.77 13.43
CA ASP A 11 11.01 13.84 13.00
C ASP A 11 10.40 12.64 12.25
N TYR A 12 9.35 12.05 12.79
CA TYR A 12 8.63 10.94 12.15
C TYR A 12 8.08 11.33 10.78
N GLN A 13 7.46 12.52 10.64
CA GLN A 13 6.93 12.98 9.36
C GLN A 13 8.04 13.16 8.32
N GLN A 14 9.21 13.66 8.75
CA GLN A 14 10.34 13.79 7.84
C GLN A 14 10.90 12.42 7.44
N GLU A 15 11.09 11.50 8.40
CA GLU A 15 11.55 10.14 8.13
C GLU A 15 10.59 9.38 7.20
N MET A 16 9.27 9.51 7.42
CA MET A 16 8.25 8.92 6.55
C MET A 16 8.29 9.49 5.14
N LYS A 17 8.52 10.80 5.01
CA LYS A 17 8.68 11.43 3.70
C LYS A 17 9.91 10.88 2.98
N ASP A 18 11.06 10.83 3.65
CA ASP A 18 12.32 10.33 3.09
C ASP A 18 12.18 8.84 2.71
N TRP A 19 11.50 8.05 3.55
CA TRP A 19 11.21 6.65 3.27
C TRP A 19 10.30 6.49 2.04
N ARG A 20 9.24 7.29 1.93
CA ARG A 20 8.33 7.26 0.76
C ARG A 20 9.01 7.72 -0.53
N GLU A 21 9.99 8.62 -0.46
CA GLU A 21 10.78 9.01 -1.64
C GLU A 21 11.56 7.83 -2.24
N GLN A 22 11.95 6.83 -1.41
CA GLN A 22 12.62 5.63 -1.90
C GLN A 22 11.74 4.81 -2.85
N PHE A 23 10.41 4.87 -2.74
CA PHE A 23 9.49 4.20 -3.66
C PHE A 23 9.61 4.70 -5.10
N ILE A 24 9.93 5.97 -5.29
CA ILE A 24 10.15 6.53 -6.64
C ILE A 24 11.58 6.28 -7.11
N ILE A 25 12.54 6.39 -6.20
CA ILE A 25 13.97 6.23 -6.53
C ILE A 25 14.29 4.79 -6.94
N ARG A 26 13.66 3.81 -6.27
CA ARG A 26 13.95 2.38 -6.47
C ARG A 26 12.94 1.64 -7.34
N ASP A 27 11.79 2.25 -7.62
CA ASP A 27 10.80 1.67 -8.51
C ASP A 27 11.37 1.55 -9.93
N ALA A 28 11.43 0.32 -10.44
CA ALA A 28 11.94 0.03 -11.79
C ALA A 28 11.15 0.74 -12.91
N GLY A 29 9.90 1.15 -12.63
CA GLY A 29 9.08 1.93 -13.56
C GLY A 29 9.47 3.41 -13.65
N PHE A 30 10.44 3.88 -12.84
CA PHE A 30 10.92 5.25 -12.88
C PHE A 30 12.39 5.34 -13.30
N THR A 31 12.73 6.42 -14.00
CA THR A 31 14.10 6.82 -14.27
C THR A 31 14.26 8.29 -13.90
N GLN A 32 15.12 8.59 -12.94
CA GLN A 32 15.32 9.96 -12.42
C GLN A 32 14.00 10.68 -12.06
N GLY A 33 13.10 9.97 -11.38
CA GLY A 33 11.80 10.49 -10.98
C GLY A 33 10.74 10.61 -12.09
N THR A 34 11.06 10.18 -13.31
CA THR A 34 10.13 10.20 -14.45
C THR A 34 9.60 8.79 -14.72
N PRO A 35 8.28 8.58 -14.76
CA PRO A 35 7.71 7.27 -15.06
C PRO A 35 7.95 6.89 -16.52
N GLN A 36 8.42 5.65 -16.75
CA GLN A 36 8.78 5.15 -18.07
C GLN A 36 7.69 4.27 -18.70
N TRP A 37 6.93 3.58 -17.89
CA TRP A 37 5.99 2.56 -18.34
C TRP A 37 4.56 3.07 -18.55
N ILE A 38 4.40 4.32 -18.98
CA ILE A 38 3.08 4.96 -19.00
C ILE A 38 2.55 5.29 -20.40
N SER A 39 3.42 5.33 -21.43
CA SER A 39 3.05 5.86 -22.76
C SER A 39 2.82 4.79 -23.82
N ALA A 40 3.24 3.55 -23.60
CA ALA A 40 3.09 2.45 -24.53
C ALA A 40 2.90 1.13 -23.77
N LEU A 41 2.17 0.19 -24.39
CA LEU A 41 2.03 -1.15 -23.85
C LEU A 41 3.38 -1.84 -23.82
N GLN A 42 3.79 -2.26 -22.65
CA GLN A 42 5.07 -2.96 -22.47
C GLN A 42 4.90 -4.45 -22.82
N THR A 43 5.84 -4.99 -23.60
CA THR A 43 5.80 -6.36 -24.10
C THR A 43 7.06 -7.17 -23.81
N GLY A 44 7.94 -6.68 -22.94
CA GLY A 44 9.18 -7.37 -22.51
C GLY A 44 8.86 -8.66 -21.74
N LYS A 45 9.86 -9.56 -21.66
CA LYS A 45 9.72 -10.84 -20.93
C LYS A 45 9.41 -10.69 -19.44
N GLU A 46 9.71 -9.53 -18.88
CA GLU A 46 9.45 -9.16 -17.48
C GLU A 46 7.96 -8.88 -17.23
N TRP A 47 7.23 -8.48 -18.28
CA TRP A 47 5.79 -8.25 -18.21
C TRP A 47 5.02 -9.55 -18.38
N LYS A 48 4.22 -9.90 -17.38
CA LYS A 48 3.46 -11.17 -17.35
C LYS A 48 1.96 -10.89 -17.35
N PRO A 49 1.14 -11.79 -17.92
CA PRO A 49 -0.31 -11.66 -17.83
C PRO A 49 -0.79 -11.95 -16.40
N MET A 50 -1.81 -11.20 -15.96
CA MET A 50 -2.56 -11.44 -14.74
C MET A 50 -4.04 -11.15 -15.00
N GLU A 51 -4.92 -12.01 -14.53
CA GLU A 51 -6.36 -11.80 -14.64
C GLU A 51 -6.85 -10.87 -13.52
N LEU A 52 -7.53 -9.78 -13.87
CA LEU A 52 -8.10 -8.82 -12.93
C LEU A 52 -9.63 -8.76 -13.07
N PRO A 53 -10.34 -8.45 -11.98
CA PRO A 53 -9.86 -8.11 -10.65
C PRO A 53 -9.41 -9.33 -9.83
N GLY A 54 -8.66 -9.06 -8.75
CA GLY A 54 -8.25 -10.02 -7.74
C GLY A 54 -6.99 -9.60 -7.04
N TYR A 55 -6.73 -10.21 -5.89
CA TYR A 55 -5.49 -10.03 -5.16
C TYR A 55 -4.34 -10.73 -5.89
N TRP A 56 -3.19 -10.11 -5.94
CA TRP A 56 -2.05 -10.66 -6.68
C TRP A 56 -1.37 -11.84 -5.99
N GLU A 57 -1.54 -11.97 -4.65
CA GLU A 57 -1.08 -13.13 -3.88
C GLU A 57 -1.71 -14.42 -4.40
N GLU A 58 -3.00 -14.39 -4.72
CA GLU A 58 -3.73 -15.53 -5.29
C GLU A 58 -3.33 -15.84 -6.74
N LYS A 59 -2.53 -14.97 -7.36
CA LYS A 59 -2.19 -15.00 -8.79
C LYS A 59 -0.69 -15.12 -9.05
N GLY A 60 0.06 -15.59 -8.03
CA GLY A 60 1.46 -15.96 -8.16
C GLY A 60 2.46 -14.92 -7.69
N LEU A 61 2.02 -13.87 -6.99
CA LEU A 61 2.88 -12.93 -6.28
C LEU A 61 2.70 -13.09 -4.76
N ASP A 62 2.85 -14.31 -4.29
CA ASP A 62 2.61 -14.76 -2.92
C ASP A 62 3.44 -13.94 -1.91
N GLY A 63 2.77 -13.26 -0.95
CA GLY A 63 3.40 -12.46 0.09
C GLY A 63 4.18 -11.25 -0.41
N LEU A 64 3.83 -10.71 -1.59
CA LEU A 64 4.50 -9.54 -2.13
C LEU A 64 3.84 -8.27 -1.58
N ASP A 65 4.56 -7.56 -0.72
CA ASP A 65 4.29 -6.16 -0.39
C ASP A 65 5.20 -5.26 -1.26
N GLY A 66 4.66 -4.21 -1.87
CA GLY A 66 5.46 -3.35 -2.74
C GLY A 66 4.70 -2.62 -3.83
N ILE A 67 5.35 -2.50 -4.99
CA ILE A 67 4.81 -1.79 -6.12
C ILE A 67 4.66 -2.73 -7.31
N VAL A 68 3.45 -2.81 -7.84
CA VAL A 68 3.14 -3.53 -9.06
C VAL A 68 2.50 -2.58 -10.07
N TRP A 69 3.04 -2.59 -11.28
CA TRP A 69 2.51 -1.86 -12.42
C TRP A 69 1.62 -2.76 -13.24
N PHE A 70 0.45 -2.27 -13.59
CA PHE A 70 -0.51 -2.95 -14.44
C PHE A 70 -0.77 -2.15 -15.70
N GLN A 71 -0.88 -2.85 -16.85
CA GLN A 71 -1.22 -2.22 -18.11
C GLN A 71 -2.30 -2.97 -18.84
N LYS A 72 -3.21 -2.22 -19.48
CA LYS A 72 -4.23 -2.74 -20.38
C LYS A 72 -4.42 -1.83 -21.58
N GLU A 73 -4.47 -2.43 -22.76
CA GLU A 73 -4.93 -1.77 -23.96
C GLU A 73 -6.46 -1.78 -24.00
N ILE A 74 -7.05 -0.68 -24.42
CA ILE A 74 -8.49 -0.51 -24.62
C ILE A 74 -8.74 0.07 -26.01
N ASP A 75 -9.74 -0.46 -26.72
CA ASP A 75 -10.20 0.11 -27.98
C ASP A 75 -11.29 1.16 -27.73
N ILE A 76 -10.98 2.42 -28.01
CA ILE A 76 -11.89 3.55 -27.85
C ILE A 76 -12.74 3.71 -29.12
N PRO A 77 -14.09 3.61 -29.04
CA PRO A 77 -14.96 3.82 -30.16
C PRO A 77 -14.87 5.22 -30.74
N ALA A 78 -15.10 5.37 -32.04
CA ALA A 78 -15.02 6.68 -32.69
C ALA A 78 -15.98 7.71 -32.11
N GLU A 79 -17.15 7.29 -31.66
CA GLU A 79 -18.20 8.12 -31.05
C GLU A 79 -17.84 8.63 -29.64
N TRP A 80 -16.80 8.08 -29.01
CA TRP A 80 -16.29 8.54 -27.71
C TRP A 80 -15.25 9.67 -27.88
N ALA A 81 -14.73 9.89 -29.08
CA ALA A 81 -13.71 10.87 -29.36
C ALA A 81 -14.09 12.27 -28.85
N GLY A 82 -13.19 12.90 -28.11
CA GLY A 82 -13.40 14.24 -27.58
C GLY A 82 -14.46 14.36 -26.48
N LYS A 83 -14.87 13.25 -25.88
CA LYS A 83 -15.81 13.22 -24.74
C LYS A 83 -15.12 12.67 -23.50
N GLU A 84 -15.57 13.10 -22.34
CA GLU A 84 -15.07 12.54 -21.06
C GLU A 84 -15.49 11.10 -20.92
N VAL A 85 -14.55 10.25 -20.46
CA VAL A 85 -14.78 8.83 -20.20
C VAL A 85 -14.56 8.55 -18.71
N THR A 86 -15.54 7.94 -18.07
CA THR A 86 -15.38 7.44 -16.70
C THR A 86 -14.60 6.14 -16.75
N LEU A 87 -13.50 6.09 -16.00
CA LEU A 87 -12.69 4.91 -15.77
C LEU A 87 -12.95 4.40 -14.36
N SER A 88 -13.52 3.21 -14.24
CA SER A 88 -13.75 2.50 -12.99
C SER A 88 -12.78 1.33 -12.88
N LEU A 89 -11.98 1.28 -11.82
CA LEU A 89 -10.93 0.29 -11.59
C LEU A 89 -11.21 -0.64 -10.39
N GLY A 90 -12.48 -0.66 -9.89
CA GLY A 90 -12.80 -1.43 -8.69
C GLY A 90 -12.20 -0.80 -7.44
N MET A 91 -11.76 -1.63 -6.51
CA MET A 91 -11.00 -1.22 -5.32
C MET A 91 -9.52 -1.53 -5.55
N ILE A 92 -8.64 -0.73 -4.98
CA ILE A 92 -7.19 -0.91 -5.08
C ILE A 92 -6.58 -0.82 -3.69
N ASP A 93 -5.81 -1.81 -3.34
CA ASP A 93 -5.13 -1.92 -2.06
C ASP A 93 -3.63 -1.59 -2.26
N ASP A 94 -3.05 -0.61 -1.60
CA ASP A 94 -3.57 0.50 -0.74
C ASP A 94 -3.77 1.80 -1.52
N GLU A 95 -2.77 2.16 -2.36
CA GLU A 95 -2.67 3.41 -3.11
C GLU A 95 -2.45 3.13 -4.61
N ASP A 96 -2.93 4.06 -5.44
CA ASP A 96 -2.63 3.98 -6.87
C ASP A 96 -2.29 5.33 -7.50
N ILE A 97 -1.56 5.24 -8.60
CA ILE A 97 -1.42 6.31 -9.59
C ILE A 97 -1.87 5.73 -10.92
N THR A 98 -2.88 6.35 -11.51
CA THR A 98 -3.47 5.90 -12.77
C THR A 98 -3.11 6.86 -13.90
N TYR A 99 -2.65 6.30 -15.01
CA TYR A 99 -2.27 7.00 -16.22
C TYR A 99 -3.10 6.55 -17.42
N TYR A 100 -3.32 7.46 -18.34
CA TYR A 100 -3.90 7.18 -19.66
C TYR A 100 -3.02 7.78 -20.75
N ASN A 101 -2.54 6.94 -21.69
CA ASN A 101 -1.67 7.34 -22.80
C ASN A 101 -0.48 8.23 -22.38
N GLY A 102 0.19 7.87 -21.28
CA GLY A 102 1.36 8.60 -20.78
C GLY A 102 1.04 9.81 -19.90
N LYS A 103 -0.21 10.11 -19.65
CA LYS A 103 -0.63 11.23 -18.82
C LYS A 103 -1.27 10.73 -17.52
N GLU A 104 -0.80 11.22 -16.40
CA GLU A 104 -1.45 10.97 -15.11
C GLU A 104 -2.85 11.57 -15.11
N ILE A 105 -3.85 10.77 -14.77
CA ILE A 105 -5.25 11.20 -14.70
C ILE A 105 -5.78 11.27 -13.29
N ALA A 106 -5.26 10.43 -12.38
CA ALA A 106 -5.71 10.41 -10.99
C ALA A 106 -4.73 9.68 -10.07
N ARG A 107 -4.94 9.90 -8.76
CA ARG A 107 -4.35 9.14 -7.64
C ARG A 107 -5.47 8.78 -6.68
N GLY A 108 -5.35 7.64 -6.03
CA GLY A 108 -6.29 7.19 -5.02
C GLY A 108 -5.61 6.48 -3.87
N SER A 109 -6.33 6.35 -2.76
CA SER A 109 -5.89 5.62 -1.57
C SER A 109 -7.04 4.97 -0.84
N GLY A 110 -6.72 3.96 0.00
CA GLY A 110 -7.64 3.23 0.85
C GLY A 110 -8.19 1.96 0.20
N PHE A 111 -7.91 0.82 0.81
CA PHE A 111 -8.16 -0.53 0.31
C PHE A 111 -9.62 -0.84 -0.08
N ALA A 112 -10.59 -0.20 0.56
CA ALA A 112 -12.03 -0.42 0.31
C ALA A 112 -12.69 0.72 -0.50
N THR A 113 -11.90 1.66 -1.02
CA THR A 113 -12.42 2.79 -1.78
C THR A 113 -12.53 2.44 -3.27
N LEU A 114 -13.72 2.58 -3.85
CA LEU A 114 -13.92 2.41 -5.30
C LEU A 114 -13.19 3.51 -6.07
N ARG A 115 -12.32 3.10 -6.99
CA ARG A 115 -11.59 4.01 -7.88
C ARG A 115 -12.47 4.35 -9.09
N LYS A 116 -12.93 5.59 -9.14
CA LYS A 116 -13.62 6.14 -10.32
C LYS A 116 -12.92 7.43 -10.73
N TYR A 117 -12.33 7.41 -11.90
CA TYR A 117 -11.54 8.50 -12.47
C TYR A 117 -12.16 9.00 -13.76
N THR A 118 -11.77 10.17 -14.20
CA THR A 118 -12.20 10.73 -15.47
C THR A 118 -11.01 10.84 -16.42
N ILE A 119 -11.11 10.24 -17.60
CA ILE A 119 -10.20 10.52 -18.70
C ILE A 119 -10.73 11.81 -19.34
N PRO A 120 -9.96 12.93 -19.33
CA PRO A 120 -10.42 14.20 -19.89
C PRO A 120 -10.72 14.11 -21.38
N ALA A 121 -11.73 14.82 -21.85
CA ALA A 121 -12.18 14.82 -23.25
C ALA A 121 -11.04 15.01 -24.28
N GLY A 122 -10.08 15.89 -23.97
CA GLY A 122 -8.93 16.16 -24.85
C GLY A 122 -7.95 15.00 -25.01
N GLU A 123 -7.98 14.03 -24.11
CA GLU A 123 -7.13 12.84 -24.15
C GLU A 123 -7.81 11.65 -24.84
N VAL A 124 -9.13 11.69 -25.00
CA VAL A 124 -9.91 10.60 -25.60
C VAL A 124 -9.86 10.68 -27.13
N LYS A 125 -9.08 9.79 -27.73
CA LYS A 125 -8.96 9.62 -29.19
C LYS A 125 -9.46 8.24 -29.59
N PRO A 126 -10.07 8.10 -30.79
CA PRO A 126 -10.54 6.80 -31.27
C PRO A 126 -9.38 5.86 -31.55
N GLY A 127 -9.61 4.57 -31.38
CA GLY A 127 -8.62 3.54 -31.53
C GLY A 127 -7.97 3.14 -30.22
N LYS A 128 -6.73 2.67 -30.26
CA LYS A 128 -6.05 2.10 -29.09
C LYS A 128 -5.64 3.13 -28.07
N GLY A 129 -6.03 2.91 -26.82
CA GLY A 129 -5.58 3.65 -25.65
C GLY A 129 -4.91 2.72 -24.64
N ILE A 130 -3.97 3.22 -23.88
CA ILE A 130 -3.26 2.47 -22.85
C ILE A 130 -3.62 3.01 -21.48
N ILE A 131 -4.18 2.13 -20.66
CA ILE A 131 -4.39 2.39 -19.23
C ILE A 131 -3.19 1.79 -18.50
N THR A 132 -2.53 2.57 -17.67
CA THR A 132 -1.47 2.11 -16.76
C THR A 132 -1.84 2.45 -15.34
N VAL A 133 -1.77 1.48 -14.43
CA VAL A 133 -2.03 1.65 -13.01
C VAL A 133 -0.80 1.20 -12.23
N ARG A 134 -0.20 2.10 -11.49
CA ARG A 134 0.84 1.81 -10.52
C ARG A 134 0.17 1.61 -9.17
N VAL A 135 0.18 0.41 -8.65
CA VAL A 135 -0.37 0.06 -7.34
C VAL A 135 0.76 -0.01 -6.33
N SER A 136 0.55 0.58 -5.16
CA SER A 136 1.45 0.47 -4.00
C SER A 136 0.68 -0.18 -2.87
N ASP A 137 1.18 -1.30 -2.39
CA ASP A 137 0.69 -2.03 -1.24
C ASP A 137 1.75 -2.04 -0.14
N PHE A 138 1.35 -1.74 1.08
CA PHE A 138 2.23 -1.60 2.23
C PHE A 138 2.11 -2.77 3.21
N GLY A 139 1.32 -3.76 2.90
CA GLY A 139 1.18 -4.99 3.67
C GLY A 139 -0.20 -5.60 3.64
N GLY A 140 -0.24 -6.91 3.60
CA GLY A 140 -1.48 -7.69 3.57
C GLY A 140 -1.78 -8.28 2.21
N GLU A 141 -2.95 -8.02 1.67
CA GLU A 141 -3.38 -8.45 0.34
C GLU A 141 -3.34 -7.26 -0.61
N GLY A 142 -2.58 -7.34 -1.70
CA GLY A 142 -2.43 -6.25 -2.65
C GLY A 142 -3.15 -6.48 -3.98
N GLY A 143 -3.40 -5.40 -4.73
CA GLY A 143 -3.92 -5.52 -6.09
C GLY A 143 -5.12 -4.66 -6.44
N ILE A 144 -5.62 -4.89 -7.67
CA ILE A 144 -6.86 -4.32 -8.18
C ILE A 144 -7.96 -5.37 -7.97
N HIS A 145 -8.82 -5.17 -7.01
CA HIS A 145 -9.76 -6.19 -6.55
C HIS A 145 -11.22 -5.74 -6.60
N GLY A 146 -12.13 -6.66 -6.29
CA GLY A 146 -13.58 -6.45 -6.31
C GLY A 146 -14.28 -7.33 -7.34
N LYS A 147 -15.46 -6.88 -7.79
CA LYS A 147 -16.25 -7.64 -8.77
C LYS A 147 -15.89 -7.26 -10.20
N PRO A 148 -15.89 -8.20 -11.16
CA PRO A 148 -15.57 -7.91 -12.57
C PRO A 148 -16.34 -6.73 -13.17
N GLU A 149 -17.61 -6.57 -12.81
CA GLU A 149 -18.47 -5.48 -13.29
C GLU A 149 -18.10 -4.10 -12.76
N THR A 150 -17.18 -4.01 -11.80
CA THR A 150 -16.64 -2.73 -11.30
C THR A 150 -15.44 -2.24 -12.10
N LEU A 151 -14.87 -3.07 -13.00
CA LEU A 151 -13.78 -2.70 -13.90
C LEU A 151 -14.33 -2.37 -15.29
N TYR A 152 -14.46 -1.08 -15.61
CA TYR A 152 -15.00 -0.64 -16.90
C TYR A 152 -14.56 0.78 -17.25
N ALA A 153 -14.57 1.07 -18.55
CA ALA A 153 -14.64 2.43 -19.09
C ALA A 153 -16.07 2.73 -19.55
N GLU A 154 -16.58 3.93 -19.27
CA GLU A 154 -17.97 4.30 -19.59
C GLU A 154 -18.05 5.71 -20.19
N MET A 155 -18.86 5.82 -21.26
CA MET A 155 -19.25 7.08 -21.85
C MET A 155 -20.71 7.03 -22.31
N GLY A 156 -21.55 7.95 -21.82
CA GLY A 156 -22.94 8.05 -22.25
C GLY A 156 -23.79 6.81 -21.99
N GLY A 157 -23.49 6.03 -20.94
CA GLY A 157 -24.18 4.79 -20.61
C GLY A 157 -23.65 3.54 -21.33
N GLN A 158 -22.75 3.71 -22.30
CA GLN A 158 -22.04 2.57 -22.93
C GLN A 158 -20.82 2.19 -22.12
N LYS A 159 -20.63 0.90 -21.86
CA LYS A 159 -19.51 0.36 -21.08
C LYS A 159 -18.63 -0.57 -21.90
N ILE A 160 -17.33 -0.45 -21.69
CA ILE A 160 -16.31 -1.39 -22.14
C ILE A 160 -15.75 -2.05 -20.90
N SER A 161 -15.84 -3.37 -20.81
CA SER A 161 -15.26 -4.11 -19.67
C SER A 161 -13.74 -4.02 -19.70
N LEU A 162 -13.17 -3.79 -18.54
CA LEU A 162 -11.73 -3.83 -18.28
C LEU A 162 -11.32 -5.07 -17.50
N ALA A 163 -12.29 -5.89 -17.06
CA ALA A 163 -11.99 -7.17 -16.44
C ALA A 163 -11.30 -8.13 -17.43
N GLY A 164 -10.56 -9.09 -16.90
CA GLY A 164 -9.79 -10.06 -17.67
C GLY A 164 -8.29 -9.80 -17.64
N ILE A 165 -7.56 -10.16 -18.68
CA ILE A 165 -6.09 -10.13 -18.69
C ILE A 165 -5.55 -8.70 -18.76
N TRP A 166 -4.65 -8.40 -17.83
CA TRP A 166 -3.77 -7.24 -17.81
C TRP A 166 -2.32 -7.72 -17.85
N ASN A 167 -1.41 -6.92 -18.36
CA ASN A 167 0.00 -7.15 -18.17
C ASN A 167 0.46 -6.51 -16.87
N HIS A 168 1.31 -7.18 -16.10
CA HIS A 168 1.89 -6.64 -14.88
C HIS A 168 3.40 -6.78 -14.83
N HIS A 169 4.03 -5.93 -14.05
CA HIS A 169 5.46 -5.96 -13.72
C HIS A 169 5.68 -5.48 -12.29
N ILE A 170 6.55 -6.15 -11.53
CA ILE A 170 6.94 -5.72 -10.19
C ILE A 170 7.88 -4.53 -10.35
N GLY A 171 7.50 -3.39 -9.77
CA GLY A 171 8.32 -2.18 -9.76
C GLY A 171 9.33 -2.16 -8.61
N LEU A 172 8.89 -2.65 -7.42
CA LEU A 172 9.68 -2.67 -6.19
C LEU A 172 9.06 -3.67 -5.21
N THR A 173 9.87 -4.38 -4.45
CA THR A 173 9.42 -5.13 -3.26
C THR A 173 9.82 -4.39 -1.99
N LEU A 174 8.96 -4.38 -0.96
CA LEU A 174 9.26 -3.70 0.30
C LEU A 174 10.47 -4.27 1.03
N ASP A 175 10.77 -5.55 0.84
CA ASP A 175 11.95 -6.20 1.39
C ASP A 175 13.28 -5.56 0.90
N GLU A 176 13.24 -4.84 -0.20
CA GLU A 176 14.38 -4.10 -0.73
C GLU A 176 14.59 -2.75 -0.02
N LEU A 177 13.63 -2.31 0.79
CA LEU A 177 13.69 -1.06 1.52
C LEU A 177 14.06 -1.26 2.99
N PRO A 178 14.63 -0.25 3.65
CA PRO A 178 14.64 -0.22 5.11
C PRO A 178 13.21 -0.29 5.67
N SER A 179 13.06 -0.87 6.85
CA SER A 179 11.75 -0.88 7.53
C SER A 179 11.17 0.53 7.63
N ALA A 180 9.84 0.63 7.46
CA ALA A 180 9.16 1.91 7.62
C ALA A 180 9.41 2.52 9.02
N PRO A 181 9.53 3.84 9.13
CA PRO A 181 9.63 4.51 10.41
C PRO A 181 8.44 4.19 11.31
N MET A 182 8.69 4.00 12.61
CA MET A 182 7.63 3.72 13.57
C MET A 182 6.97 5.02 14.04
N SER A 183 5.63 5.07 13.92
CA SER A 183 4.87 6.22 14.43
C SER A 183 5.04 6.37 15.95
N PRO A 184 5.40 7.56 16.44
CA PRO A 184 5.48 7.82 17.87
C PRO A 184 4.14 7.73 18.61
N GLU A 185 3.03 7.74 17.89
CA GLU A 185 1.67 7.54 18.41
C GLU A 185 1.19 6.08 18.25
N GLY A 186 1.93 5.26 17.53
CA GLY A 186 1.58 3.86 17.30
C GLY A 186 1.81 2.98 18.53
N SER A 187 0.96 1.97 18.70
CA SER A 187 1.09 0.99 19.80
C SER A 187 2.42 0.23 19.80
N SER A 188 3.09 0.15 18.66
CA SER A 188 4.40 -0.50 18.50
C SER A 188 5.57 0.41 18.87
N TYR A 189 5.35 1.71 19.11
CA TYR A 189 6.41 2.61 19.51
C TYR A 189 6.85 2.37 20.95
N LEU A 190 8.12 2.68 21.24
CA LEU A 190 8.72 2.39 22.54
C LEU A 190 7.93 3.02 23.70
N SER A 191 7.61 2.21 24.69
CA SER A 191 6.90 2.59 25.93
C SER A 191 5.46 3.09 25.79
N VAL A 192 4.89 3.21 24.58
CA VAL A 192 3.52 3.74 24.40
C VAL A 192 2.48 2.89 25.11
N LEU A 193 2.52 1.56 24.93
CA LEU A 193 1.61 0.64 25.62
C LEU A 193 1.81 0.67 27.14
N TYR A 194 3.07 0.70 27.60
CA TYR A 194 3.34 0.79 29.02
C TYR A 194 2.77 2.10 29.60
N ASN A 195 3.08 3.25 29.00
CA ASN A 195 2.65 4.56 29.48
C ASN A 195 1.12 4.74 29.46
N GLY A 196 0.46 4.23 28.42
CA GLY A 196 -1.00 4.34 28.26
C GLY A 196 -1.81 3.30 29.02
N MET A 197 -1.29 2.08 29.16
CA MET A 197 -2.10 0.94 29.64
C MET A 197 -1.59 0.30 30.92
N VAL A 198 -0.36 0.50 31.33
CA VAL A 198 0.22 -0.13 32.52
C VAL A 198 0.54 0.90 33.61
N HIS A 199 1.30 1.93 33.26
CA HIS A 199 1.75 2.94 34.21
C HIS A 199 0.61 3.58 35.02
N PRO A 200 -0.56 3.95 34.47
CA PRO A 200 -1.66 4.52 35.24
C PRO A 200 -2.19 3.60 36.33
N PHE A 201 -1.99 2.29 36.21
CA PHE A 201 -2.48 1.30 37.19
C PHE A 201 -1.45 0.96 38.28
N THR A 202 -0.21 1.42 38.18
CA THR A 202 0.85 1.11 39.16
C THR A 202 0.57 1.69 40.55
N ILE A 203 -0.36 2.64 40.66
CA ILE A 203 -0.83 3.20 41.93
C ILE A 203 -1.80 2.27 42.68
N PHE A 204 -2.38 1.28 41.99
CA PHE A 204 -3.31 0.32 42.61
C PHE A 204 -2.54 -0.94 43.02
N PRO A 205 -2.77 -1.46 44.27
CA PRO A 205 -2.14 -2.71 44.68
C PRO A 205 -2.73 -3.89 43.88
N VAL A 206 -1.86 -4.73 43.31
CA VAL A 206 -2.25 -5.97 42.63
C VAL A 206 -1.63 -7.16 43.34
N LYS A 207 -2.34 -8.30 43.41
CA LYS A 207 -1.83 -9.55 43.98
C LYS A 207 -1.00 -10.37 43.00
N GLY A 208 -1.17 -10.12 41.72
CA GLY A 208 -0.49 -10.84 40.66
C GLY A 208 -1.00 -10.43 39.27
N VAL A 209 -0.33 -10.89 38.26
CA VAL A 209 -0.65 -10.66 36.84
C VAL A 209 -0.82 -11.99 36.16
N ILE A 210 -1.92 -12.16 35.43
CA ILE A 210 -2.13 -13.30 34.54
C ILE A 210 -1.61 -12.88 33.16
N TRP A 211 -0.65 -13.66 32.64
CA TRP A 211 -0.06 -13.38 31.33
C TRP A 211 -0.53 -14.40 30.31
N TYR A 212 -1.15 -13.90 29.24
CA TYR A 212 -1.57 -14.71 28.09
C TYR A 212 -1.17 -13.99 26.81
N GLN A 213 0.12 -14.12 26.45
CA GLN A 213 0.73 -13.43 25.31
C GLN A 213 2.06 -14.10 24.96
N GLY A 214 2.39 -14.21 23.68
CA GLY A 214 3.67 -14.75 23.22
C GLY A 214 3.62 -15.40 21.84
N GLU A 215 2.45 -15.58 21.26
CA GLU A 215 2.23 -16.32 20.01
C GLU A 215 3.03 -15.70 18.85
N ALA A 216 3.01 -14.39 18.72
CA ALA A 216 3.78 -13.66 17.70
C ALA A 216 5.31 -13.74 17.92
N ASN A 217 5.77 -14.27 19.04
CA ASN A 217 7.20 -14.39 19.38
C ASN A 217 7.77 -15.79 19.17
N VAL A 218 7.02 -16.73 18.62
CA VAL A 218 7.47 -18.12 18.41
C VAL A 218 8.78 -18.17 17.62
N GLY A 219 8.89 -17.41 16.53
CA GLY A 219 10.12 -17.31 15.73
C GLY A 219 11.28 -16.58 16.43
N ARG A 220 11.04 -15.93 17.59
CA ARG A 220 12.02 -15.15 18.38
C ARG A 220 12.06 -15.57 19.85
N ALA A 221 11.83 -16.82 20.13
CA ALA A 221 11.67 -17.38 21.49
C ALA A 221 12.82 -17.01 22.44
N ARG A 222 14.06 -17.02 21.97
CA ARG A 222 15.24 -16.64 22.78
C ARG A 222 15.19 -15.16 23.19
N GLN A 223 14.87 -14.27 22.27
CA GLN A 223 14.72 -12.84 22.56
C GLN A 223 13.55 -12.61 23.52
N TYR A 224 12.41 -13.27 23.26
CA TYR A 224 11.23 -13.17 24.11
C TYR A 224 11.51 -13.59 25.56
N SER A 225 12.25 -14.67 25.77
CA SER A 225 12.63 -15.14 27.11
C SER A 225 13.36 -14.05 27.91
N LEU A 226 14.30 -13.35 27.29
CA LEU A 226 15.05 -12.25 27.94
C LEU A 226 14.15 -11.04 28.22
N LEU A 227 13.34 -10.63 27.23
CA LEU A 227 12.42 -9.50 27.36
C LEU A 227 11.34 -9.76 28.41
N PHE A 228 10.83 -10.99 28.50
CA PHE A 228 9.82 -11.34 29.47
C PHE A 228 10.35 -11.32 30.92
N GLN A 229 11.58 -11.76 31.14
CA GLN A 229 12.23 -11.64 32.44
C GLN A 229 12.43 -10.17 32.83
N SER A 230 12.85 -9.33 31.89
CA SER A 230 13.01 -7.91 32.10
C SER A 230 11.68 -7.21 32.41
N LEU A 231 10.63 -7.57 31.71
CA LEU A 231 9.26 -7.06 31.95
C LEU A 231 8.80 -7.38 33.37
N ILE A 232 8.96 -8.64 33.82
CA ILE A 232 8.57 -9.05 35.17
C ILE A 232 9.35 -8.26 36.22
N ALA A 233 10.67 -8.12 36.03
CA ALA A 233 11.52 -7.37 36.94
C ALA A 233 11.13 -5.88 37.03
N ASP A 234 10.85 -5.27 35.89
CA ASP A 234 10.41 -3.87 35.83
C ASP A 234 9.06 -3.68 36.50
N TRP A 235 8.08 -4.50 36.22
CA TRP A 235 6.75 -4.41 36.83
C TRP A 235 6.82 -4.60 38.34
N ARG A 236 7.57 -5.58 38.84
CA ARG A 236 7.81 -5.74 40.30
C ARG A 236 8.38 -4.47 40.92
N LYS A 237 9.35 -3.85 40.26
CA LYS A 237 9.92 -2.57 40.70
C LYS A 237 8.87 -1.44 40.73
N GLN A 238 8.04 -1.35 39.69
CA GLN A 238 7.01 -0.30 39.60
C GLN A 238 5.93 -0.45 40.68
N TRP A 239 5.51 -1.68 40.97
CA TRP A 239 4.57 -1.97 42.07
C TRP A 239 5.23 -2.10 43.44
N LYS A 240 6.56 -1.90 43.53
CA LYS A 240 7.34 -2.04 44.77
C LYS A 240 7.10 -3.40 45.44
N GLN A 241 7.05 -4.46 44.65
CA GLN A 241 6.89 -5.85 45.08
C GLN A 241 8.16 -6.64 44.71
N GLU A 242 8.58 -7.53 45.61
CA GLU A 242 9.73 -8.44 45.36
C GLU A 242 9.32 -9.71 44.59
#